data_7b7022a9720f05ee37a1103710079bf4
#
_entry.id   7b7022a9720f05ee37a1103710079bf4
#
_cell.length_a   1.000
_cell.length_b   1.000
_cell.length_c   1.000
_cell.angle_alpha   90.00
_cell.angle_beta   90.00
_cell.angle_gamma   90.00
#
_symmetry.space_group_name_H-M   'P 1'
#
loop_
_entity.id
_entity.type
_entity.pdbx_description
1 polymer ?
#
loop_
_entity_poly.entity_id
_entity_poly.type
_entity_poly.pdbx_seq_one_letter_code
_entity_poly.pdbx_strand_id
1 'polypeptide(L)'
;MRIIPKMLIAICPAIFAVSACSSNSTTPEAKSELPTVVVTYSVLGSIVEQLVGDAATVTTLIPDGQDPHEFEPSAKDIESLNNANIVVSNGLDFEEGLEETLNNVKTAGVNIFMAGD
;
A
#
# COMPACT_ATOMS: atom_id res chain seq x y z
N MET A 1 -69.40 1.99 -61.01
CA MET A 1 -68.79 0.72 -61.35
C MET A 1 -67.27 0.84 -61.11
N ARG A 2 -66.80 0.71 -59.85
CA ARG A 2 -65.41 0.74 -59.49
C ARG A 2 -65.18 -0.23 -58.32
N ILE A 3 -64.53 -1.29 -58.59
CA ILE A 3 -64.18 -2.35 -57.66
C ILE A 3 -62.94 -1.93 -56.91
N ILE A 4 -63.02 -1.81 -55.59
CA ILE A 4 -61.87 -1.50 -54.73
C ILE A 4 -61.45 -2.81 -54.05
N PRO A 5 -60.23 -3.32 -54.27
CA PRO A 5 -59.75 -4.46 -53.51
C PRO A 5 -59.36 -4.06 -52.09
N LYS A 6 -59.84 -4.87 -51.15
CA LYS A 6 -59.48 -4.76 -49.72
C LYS A 6 -58.05 -5.16 -49.54
N MET A 7 -57.23 -4.22 -49.10
CA MET A 7 -55.84 -4.46 -48.73
C MET A 7 -55.77 -5.00 -47.30
N LEU A 8 -55.36 -6.25 -47.19
CA LEU A 8 -55.17 -6.92 -45.90
C LEU A 8 -53.82 -6.44 -45.30
N ILE A 9 -53.89 -5.67 -44.23
CA ILE A 9 -52.70 -5.25 -43.48
C ILE A 9 -52.34 -6.33 -42.46
N ALA A 10 -51.32 -7.10 -42.73
CA ALA A 10 -50.72 -8.05 -41.78
C ALA A 10 -49.84 -7.25 -40.77
N ILE A 11 -50.32 -7.19 -39.53
CA ILE A 11 -49.56 -6.64 -38.41
C ILE A 11 -48.61 -7.70 -37.92
N CYS A 12 -47.29 -7.48 -38.15
CA CYS A 12 -46.22 -8.33 -37.62
C CYS A 12 -45.79 -7.77 -36.26
N PRO A 13 -45.91 -8.50 -35.15
CA PRO A 13 -45.38 -8.05 -33.88
C PRO A 13 -43.85 -8.23 -33.87
N ALA A 14 -43.12 -7.14 -33.91
CA ALA A 14 -41.68 -7.13 -33.68
C ALA A 14 -41.40 -7.44 -32.22
N ILE A 15 -40.88 -8.63 -31.93
CA ILE A 15 -40.37 -9.01 -30.63
C ILE A 15 -39.02 -8.35 -30.47
N PHE A 16 -38.95 -7.26 -29.66
CA PHE A 16 -37.70 -6.65 -29.23
C PHE A 16 -37.07 -7.59 -28.17
N ALA A 17 -36.10 -8.38 -28.55
CA ALA A 17 -35.22 -9.08 -27.66
C ALA A 17 -34.23 -8.04 -27.10
N VAL A 18 -34.46 -7.55 -25.88
CA VAL A 18 -33.49 -6.74 -25.12
C VAL A 18 -32.40 -7.72 -24.64
N SER A 19 -31.29 -7.80 -25.38
CA SER A 19 -30.05 -8.40 -24.90
C SER A 19 -29.45 -7.51 -23.85
N ALA A 20 -29.75 -7.81 -22.60
CA ALA A 20 -28.99 -7.24 -21.46
C ALA A 20 -27.59 -7.84 -21.49
N CYS A 21 -26.63 -7.13 -22.12
CA CYS A 21 -25.21 -7.38 -21.91
C CYS A 21 -24.89 -6.96 -20.47
N SER A 22 -24.90 -7.94 -19.59
CA SER A 22 -24.31 -7.82 -18.27
C SER A 22 -22.80 -7.74 -18.44
N SER A 23 -22.27 -6.53 -18.61
CA SER A 23 -20.83 -6.28 -18.56
C SER A 23 -20.40 -6.50 -17.12
N ASN A 24 -19.97 -7.72 -16.83
CA ASN A 24 -19.21 -7.99 -15.61
C ASN A 24 -17.87 -7.27 -15.75
N SER A 25 -17.85 -5.98 -15.42
CA SER A 25 -16.61 -5.24 -15.21
C SER A 25 -15.98 -5.79 -13.93
N THR A 26 -15.24 -6.88 -14.08
CA THR A 26 -14.27 -7.27 -13.07
C THR A 26 -13.16 -6.24 -13.15
N THR A 27 -13.33 -5.13 -12.46
CA THR A 27 -12.21 -4.24 -12.12
C THR A 27 -11.23 -5.13 -11.36
N PRO A 28 -9.95 -5.26 -11.81
CA PRO A 28 -8.96 -5.92 -10.98
C PRO A 28 -8.91 -5.09 -9.69
N GLU A 29 -9.35 -5.68 -8.59
CA GLU A 29 -9.08 -5.14 -7.26
C GLU A 29 -7.56 -5.05 -7.19
N ALA A 30 -7.02 -3.84 -7.29
CA ALA A 30 -5.62 -3.58 -7.03
C ALA A 30 -5.41 -4.08 -5.60
N LYS A 31 -4.66 -5.18 -5.47
CA LYS A 31 -4.26 -5.73 -4.19
C LYS A 31 -3.50 -4.59 -3.52
N SER A 32 -4.16 -3.88 -2.62
CA SER A 32 -3.57 -2.81 -1.85
C SER A 32 -2.42 -3.46 -1.07
N GLU A 33 -1.18 -3.18 -1.49
CA GLU A 33 -0.03 -3.58 -0.71
C GLU A 33 -0.15 -2.89 0.64
N LEU A 34 0.09 -3.66 1.71
CA LEU A 34 0.06 -3.12 3.06
C LEU A 34 1.14 -2.04 3.18
N PRO A 35 0.87 -0.96 3.91
CA PRO A 35 1.90 0.03 4.18
C PRO A 35 3.10 -0.59 4.88
N THR A 36 4.29 -0.13 4.54
CA THR A 36 5.54 -0.61 5.12
C THR A 36 6.01 0.34 6.23
N VAL A 37 6.22 -0.22 7.41
CA VAL A 37 6.81 0.46 8.57
C VAL A 37 8.21 -0.08 8.75
N VAL A 38 9.23 0.77 8.70
CA VAL A 38 10.60 0.39 9.03
C VAL A 38 10.91 0.89 10.44
N VAL A 39 11.39 -0.01 11.29
CA VAL A 39 11.73 0.28 12.69
C VAL A 39 13.22 0.11 12.89
N THR A 40 13.85 1.02 13.61
CA THR A 40 15.31 1.03 13.72
C THR A 40 15.86 -0.15 14.49
N TYR A 41 15.24 -0.59 15.60
CA TYR A 41 15.78 -1.70 16.38
C TYR A 41 14.69 -2.63 16.96
N SER A 42 15.11 -3.81 17.39
CA SER A 42 14.25 -4.97 17.66
C SER A 42 13.20 -4.77 18.76
N VAL A 43 13.56 -4.14 19.88
CA VAL A 43 12.59 -3.93 20.99
C VAL A 43 11.46 -3.02 20.53
N LEU A 44 11.81 -1.92 19.85
CA LEU A 44 10.83 -1.01 19.28
C LEU A 44 10.01 -1.70 18.16
N GLY A 45 10.66 -2.54 17.35
CA GLY A 45 10.02 -3.36 16.33
C GLY A 45 8.93 -4.25 16.91
N SER A 46 9.21 -4.96 18.00
CA SER A 46 8.24 -5.81 18.68
C SER A 46 7.02 -5.02 19.20
N ILE A 47 7.22 -3.80 19.66
CA ILE A 47 6.12 -2.92 20.10
C ILE A 47 5.28 -2.49 18.90
N VAL A 48 5.92 -2.05 17.83
CA VAL A 48 5.24 -1.60 16.61
C VAL A 48 4.44 -2.74 15.97
N GLU A 49 5.01 -3.95 15.89
CA GLU A 49 4.30 -5.14 15.40
C GLU A 49 3.01 -5.42 16.17
N GLN A 50 3.05 -5.32 17.50
CA GLN A 50 1.85 -5.49 18.33
C GLN A 50 0.82 -4.39 18.11
N LEU A 51 1.25 -3.16 17.83
CA LEU A 51 0.35 -2.03 17.59
C LEU A 51 -0.32 -2.09 16.23
N VAL A 52 0.41 -2.45 15.17
CA VAL A 52 -0.11 -2.42 13.80
C VAL A 52 -0.82 -3.74 13.42
N GLY A 53 -0.47 -4.84 14.04
CA GLY A 53 -1.02 -6.17 13.72
C GLY A 53 -0.91 -6.46 12.21
N ASP A 54 -2.04 -6.84 11.60
CA ASP A 54 -2.12 -7.15 10.17
C ASP A 54 -2.33 -5.92 9.27
N ALA A 55 -2.32 -4.69 9.83
CA ALA A 55 -2.58 -3.47 9.07
C ALA A 55 -1.37 -2.92 8.31
N ALA A 56 -0.16 -3.37 8.65
CA ALA A 56 1.08 -2.94 8.02
C ALA A 56 2.13 -4.06 8.02
N THR A 57 3.10 -3.95 7.11
CA THR A 57 4.31 -4.79 7.14
C THR A 57 5.38 -4.08 7.94
N VAL A 58 5.91 -4.72 8.97
CA VAL A 58 6.99 -4.17 9.81
C VAL A 58 8.32 -4.82 9.43
N THR A 59 9.35 -3.99 9.27
CA THR A 59 10.74 -4.42 9.02
C THR A 59 11.63 -3.77 10.07
N THR A 60 12.38 -4.57 10.80
CA THR A 60 13.37 -4.10 11.79
C THR A 60 14.76 -4.11 11.18
N LEU A 61 15.50 -3.01 11.32
CA LEU A 61 16.86 -2.89 10.77
C LEU A 61 17.91 -3.52 11.66
N ILE A 62 17.95 -3.15 12.93
CA ILE A 62 18.92 -3.63 13.92
C ILE A 62 18.31 -4.80 14.67
N PRO A 63 18.76 -6.04 14.38
CA PRO A 63 18.22 -7.22 15.03
C PRO A 63 18.72 -7.35 16.48
N ASP A 64 18.11 -8.28 17.23
CA ASP A 64 18.51 -8.60 18.58
C ASP A 64 20.00 -8.94 18.67
N GLY A 65 20.67 -8.38 19.69
CA GLY A 65 22.05 -8.63 19.99
C GLY A 65 23.07 -7.79 19.23
N GLN A 66 22.62 -6.91 18.34
CA GLN A 66 23.49 -5.89 17.75
C GLN A 66 23.43 -4.58 18.56
N ASP A 67 24.55 -3.88 18.60
CA ASP A 67 24.65 -2.59 19.27
C ASP A 67 24.13 -1.47 18.36
N PRO A 68 23.07 -0.72 18.77
CA PRO A 68 22.53 0.37 17.97
C PRO A 68 23.50 1.54 17.74
N HIS A 69 24.44 1.75 18.65
CA HIS A 69 25.44 2.82 18.54
C HIS A 69 26.50 2.53 17.48
N GLU A 70 26.79 1.23 17.25
CA GLU A 70 27.80 0.79 16.29
C GLU A 70 27.23 0.22 15.00
N PHE A 71 25.91 0.26 14.83
CA PHE A 71 25.24 -0.31 13.65
C PHE A 71 25.49 0.54 12.41
N GLU A 72 26.06 -0.07 11.38
CA GLU A 72 26.23 0.52 10.05
C GLU A 72 25.21 -0.07 9.08
N PRO A 73 24.34 0.75 8.45
CA PRO A 73 23.32 0.24 7.55
C PRO A 73 23.93 -0.25 6.23
N SER A 74 23.47 -1.42 5.78
CA SER A 74 23.78 -1.91 4.45
C SER A 74 23.00 -1.15 3.36
N ALA A 75 23.41 -1.32 2.09
CA ALA A 75 22.66 -0.76 0.96
C ALA A 75 21.19 -1.20 0.94
N LYS A 76 20.91 -2.44 1.37
CA LYS A 76 19.54 -2.96 1.47
C LYS A 76 18.74 -2.27 2.57
N ASP A 77 19.37 -1.95 3.69
CA ASP A 77 18.73 -1.21 4.80
C ASP A 77 18.37 0.21 4.37
N ILE A 78 19.28 0.87 3.65
CA ILE A 78 19.04 2.20 3.06
C ILE A 78 17.89 2.15 2.04
N GLU A 79 17.83 1.13 1.20
CA GLU A 79 16.72 0.92 0.27
C GLU A 79 15.40 0.73 1.00
N SER A 80 15.38 -0.08 2.05
CA SER A 80 14.19 -0.31 2.88
C SER A 80 13.70 0.98 3.52
N LEU A 81 14.60 1.80 4.06
CA LEU A 81 14.29 3.11 4.64
C LEU A 81 13.68 4.06 3.61
N ASN A 82 14.27 4.15 2.41
CA ASN A 82 13.77 5.05 1.36
C ASN A 82 12.39 4.63 0.80
N ASN A 83 12.05 3.34 0.86
CA ASN A 83 10.78 2.81 0.39
C ASN A 83 9.71 2.72 1.49
N ALA A 84 10.04 3.10 2.73
CA ALA A 84 9.10 3.05 3.85
C ALA A 84 7.99 4.09 3.73
N ASN A 85 6.77 3.72 4.12
CA ASN A 85 5.69 4.68 4.31
C ASN A 85 5.90 5.53 5.58
N ILE A 86 6.51 4.90 6.60
CA ILE A 86 6.94 5.56 7.83
C ILE A 86 8.16 4.81 8.40
N VAL A 87 9.08 5.56 8.95
CA VAL A 87 10.19 5.06 9.76
C VAL A 87 9.92 5.38 11.22
N VAL A 88 10.11 4.41 12.10
CA VAL A 88 10.02 4.59 13.55
C VAL A 88 11.41 4.40 14.14
N SER A 89 11.95 5.44 14.71
CA SER A 89 13.26 5.44 15.40
C SER A 89 13.09 5.68 16.89
N ASN A 90 14.08 5.29 17.68
CA ASN A 90 14.09 5.58 19.10
C ASN A 90 14.27 7.10 19.34
N GLY A 91 15.16 7.74 18.60
CA GLY A 91 15.59 9.10 18.88
C GLY A 91 16.57 9.17 20.07
N LEU A 92 16.81 10.38 20.56
CA LEU A 92 17.71 10.64 21.71
C LEU A 92 19.13 10.09 21.49
N ASP A 93 19.63 10.19 20.26
CA ASP A 93 20.97 9.72 19.83
C ASP A 93 21.22 8.21 20.09
N PHE A 94 20.15 7.42 20.20
CA PHE A 94 20.26 5.98 20.46
C PHE A 94 20.86 5.22 19.26
N GLU A 95 20.51 5.62 18.05
CA GLU A 95 20.99 5.01 16.82
C GLU A 95 22.07 5.87 16.14
N GLU A 96 23.20 6.11 16.82
CA GLU A 96 24.27 7.00 16.30
C GLU A 96 24.75 6.59 14.91
N GLY A 97 24.90 5.29 14.65
CA GLY A 97 25.33 4.79 13.33
C GLY A 97 24.30 4.99 12.20
N LEU A 98 23.04 5.29 12.53
CA LEU A 98 21.97 5.58 11.58
C LEU A 98 21.68 7.06 11.39
N GLU A 99 22.23 7.96 12.19
CA GLU A 99 21.84 9.37 12.23
C GLU A 99 21.93 10.06 10.86
N GLU A 100 23.06 9.92 10.18
CA GLU A 100 23.25 10.50 8.84
C GLU A 100 22.25 9.92 7.84
N THR A 101 22.05 8.59 7.87
CA THR A 101 21.11 7.91 6.99
C THR A 101 19.67 8.36 7.24
N LEU A 102 19.23 8.45 8.50
CA LEU A 102 17.90 8.92 8.86
C LEU A 102 17.67 10.38 8.43
N ASN A 103 18.67 11.25 8.57
CA ASN A 103 18.61 12.62 8.10
C ASN A 103 18.45 12.71 6.57
N ASN A 104 19.18 11.87 5.83
CA ASN A 104 19.08 11.79 4.37
C ASN A 104 17.70 11.31 3.92
N VAL A 105 17.18 10.26 4.55
CA VAL A 105 15.85 9.66 4.29
C VAL A 105 14.72 10.67 4.60
N LYS A 106 14.84 11.41 5.70
CA LYS A 106 13.92 12.49 6.06
C LYS A 106 13.93 13.62 5.03
N THR A 107 15.12 14.00 4.55
CA THR A 107 15.28 15.02 3.50
C THR A 107 14.71 14.57 2.17
N ALA A 108 14.74 13.26 1.89
CA ALA A 108 14.10 12.65 0.72
C ALA A 108 12.56 12.58 0.81
N GLY A 109 11.97 12.95 1.94
CA GLY A 109 10.53 13.08 2.12
C GLY A 109 9.86 11.90 2.84
N VAL A 110 10.61 10.95 3.36
CA VAL A 110 10.06 9.85 4.18
C VAL A 110 9.68 10.38 5.56
N ASN A 111 8.50 10.00 6.05
CA ASN A 111 8.07 10.36 7.40
C ASN A 111 8.86 9.57 8.45
N ILE A 112 9.45 10.27 9.40
CA ILE A 112 10.15 9.65 10.53
C ILE A 112 9.44 10.06 11.83
N PHE A 113 9.06 9.05 12.60
CA PHE A 113 8.51 9.19 13.95
C PHE A 113 9.60 8.79 14.95
N MET A 114 9.94 9.70 15.86
CA MET A 114 10.91 9.46 16.94
C MET A 114 10.13 9.15 18.22
N ALA A 115 10.32 7.95 18.75
CA ALA A 115 9.53 7.46 19.89
C ALA A 115 9.97 8.09 21.24
N GLY A 116 11.20 8.58 21.30
CA GLY A 116 11.79 9.16 22.50
C GLY A 116 11.66 10.69 22.63
N ASP A 117 11.07 11.37 21.64
CA ASP A 117 10.92 12.83 21.63
C ASP A 117 9.67 13.33 22.36
#